data_9e9336bb20c7d6426873309437c17118
#
_entry.id   9e9336bb20c7d6426873309437c17118
#
_cell.length_a   1.000
_cell.length_b   1.000
_cell.length_c   1.000
_cell.angle_alpha   90.00
_cell.angle_beta   90.00
_cell.angle_gamma   90.00
#
_symmetry.space_group_name_H-M   'P 1'
#
loop_
_entity.id
_entity.type
_entity.pdbx_description
1 polymer ?
#
loop_
_entity_poly.entity_id
_entity_poly.type
_entity_poly.pdbx_seq_one_letter_code
_entity_poly.pdbx_strand_id
1 'polypeptide(L)'
;MTLELEGLTKVYKDKTALDDVSFSFTPGIYGLLGPNGAGKSTMMNLISDNLTPSKGRVLLDGRGIDELGSEYRKLLGYMPQQQNIYPELSLRRFLYFMASLKGLKKSEAGEDIDHYVRMVKLDDVLGKKLGAFSGGMKQRALIAQALIGNPGIL
;
A
#
# COMPACT_ATOMS: atom_id res chain seq x y z
N MET A 1 -17.25 5.07 -0.96
CA MET A 1 -16.06 4.82 -0.10
C MET A 1 -15.43 6.16 0.20
N THR A 2 -15.37 6.54 1.45
CA THR A 2 -14.76 7.79 1.92
C THR A 2 -13.74 7.45 2.99
N LEU A 3 -12.52 7.95 2.84
CA LEU A 3 -11.46 7.81 3.83
C LEU A 3 -11.31 9.14 4.58
N GLU A 4 -11.37 9.12 5.90
CA GLU A 4 -11.40 10.34 6.71
C GLU A 4 -10.27 10.32 7.72
N LEU A 5 -9.64 11.48 7.90
CA LEU A 5 -8.69 11.75 8.97
C LEU A 5 -9.39 12.65 9.98
N GLU A 6 -9.48 12.24 11.24
CA GLU A 6 -10.08 13.01 12.32
C GLU A 6 -9.02 13.36 13.36
N GLY A 7 -8.62 14.63 13.45
CA GLY A 7 -7.69 15.13 14.46
C GLY A 7 -6.35 14.39 14.48
N LEU A 8 -5.88 13.93 13.32
CA LEU A 8 -4.77 13.00 13.21
C LEU A 8 -3.46 13.64 13.66
N THR A 9 -2.91 13.17 14.75
CA THR A 9 -1.67 13.66 15.34
C THR A 9 -0.66 12.54 15.49
N LYS A 10 0.59 12.79 15.14
CA LYS A 10 1.70 11.88 15.38
C LYS A 10 2.91 12.58 15.97
N VAL A 11 3.29 12.13 17.14
CA VAL A 11 4.48 12.61 17.87
C VAL A 11 5.52 11.50 17.93
N TYR A 12 6.76 11.81 17.60
CA TYR A 12 7.92 10.94 17.75
C TYR A 12 8.84 11.57 18.82
N LYS A 13 8.87 10.99 20.01
CA LYS A 13 9.58 11.56 21.15
C LYS A 13 9.18 13.03 21.34
N ASP A 14 10.08 13.96 20.99
CA ASP A 14 9.88 15.40 21.16
C ASP A 14 9.49 16.13 19.87
N LYS A 15 9.32 15.38 18.76
CA LYS A 15 8.98 15.96 17.44
C LYS A 15 7.57 15.60 17.02
N THR A 16 6.72 16.61 16.86
CA THR A 16 5.42 16.46 16.22
C THR A 16 5.60 16.40 14.71
N ALA A 17 5.21 15.28 14.10
CA ALA A 17 5.30 15.06 12.66
C ALA A 17 3.99 15.38 11.93
N LEU A 18 2.86 15.21 12.61
CA LEU A 18 1.53 15.65 12.19
C LEU A 18 0.82 16.24 13.41
N ASP A 19 0.10 17.33 13.25
CA ASP A 19 -0.59 18.02 14.31
C ASP A 19 -2.02 18.35 13.88
N ASP A 20 -2.98 17.70 14.52
CA ASP A 20 -4.44 17.92 14.38
C ASP A 20 -4.93 17.97 12.91
N VAL A 21 -4.49 17.02 12.09
CA VAL A 21 -4.86 16.99 10.67
C VAL A 21 -6.21 16.30 10.49
N SER A 22 -7.18 17.05 9.94
CA SER A 22 -8.49 16.52 9.56
C SER A 22 -8.72 16.75 8.07
N PHE A 23 -9.13 15.69 7.37
CA PHE A 23 -9.40 15.73 5.93
C PHE A 23 -10.29 14.56 5.51
N SER A 24 -11.12 14.75 4.50
CA SER A 24 -11.98 13.71 3.93
C SER A 24 -11.63 13.48 2.47
N PHE A 25 -11.21 12.24 2.16
CA PHE A 25 -10.92 11.80 0.81
C PHE A 25 -12.16 11.12 0.23
N THR A 26 -12.73 11.71 -0.80
CA THR A 26 -13.73 11.07 -1.66
C THR A 26 -13.05 10.34 -2.82
N PRO A 27 -13.76 9.50 -3.62
CA PRO A 27 -13.14 8.85 -4.76
C PRO A 27 -12.46 9.85 -5.71
N GLY A 28 -11.17 9.64 -5.98
CA GLY A 28 -10.36 10.54 -6.80
C GLY A 28 -8.87 10.28 -6.66
N ILE A 29 -8.06 11.09 -7.31
CA ILE A 29 -6.60 11.06 -7.24
C ILE A 29 -6.13 12.27 -6.45
N TYR A 30 -5.35 12.03 -5.41
CA TYR A 30 -4.83 13.07 -4.51
C TYR A 30 -3.31 13.13 -4.56
N GLY A 31 -2.78 14.33 -4.73
CA GLY A 31 -1.35 14.61 -4.64
C GLY A 31 -0.99 15.23 -3.30
N LEU A 32 -0.13 14.59 -2.52
CA LEU A 32 0.37 15.12 -1.26
C LEU A 32 1.67 15.88 -1.48
N LEU A 33 1.63 17.20 -1.43
CA LEU A 33 2.75 18.08 -1.71
C LEU A 33 3.29 18.73 -0.44
N GLY A 34 4.57 19.03 -0.43
CA GLY A 34 5.23 19.73 0.67
C GLY A 34 6.73 19.41 0.75
N PRO A 35 7.52 20.18 1.53
CA PRO A 35 8.96 19.99 1.67
C PRO A 35 9.28 18.67 2.40
N ASN A 36 10.56 18.29 2.39
CA ASN A 36 11.03 17.16 3.20
C ASN A 36 10.84 17.48 4.70
N GLY A 37 10.31 16.50 5.43
CA GLY A 37 9.99 16.67 6.85
C GLY A 37 8.57 17.20 7.15
N ALA A 38 7.76 17.53 6.13
CA ALA A 38 6.38 18.01 6.31
C ALA A 38 5.37 16.94 6.76
N GLY A 39 5.81 15.74 7.12
CA GLY A 39 4.92 14.68 7.62
C GLY A 39 4.27 13.79 6.54
N LYS A 40 4.56 13.99 5.25
CA LYS A 40 3.96 13.21 4.14
C LYS A 40 4.06 11.70 4.34
N SER A 41 5.25 11.18 4.58
CA SER A 41 5.46 9.74 4.81
C SER A 41 4.80 9.26 6.09
N THR A 42 4.74 10.10 7.13
CA THR A 42 4.01 9.78 8.37
C THR A 42 2.52 9.64 8.09
N MET A 43 1.92 10.57 7.36
CA MET A 43 0.51 10.48 6.97
C MET A 43 0.23 9.23 6.14
N MET A 44 1.06 8.93 5.13
CA MET A 44 0.91 7.72 4.32
C MET A 44 1.00 6.44 5.16
N ASN A 45 1.91 6.38 6.12
CA ASN A 45 2.04 5.23 7.02
C ASN A 45 0.85 5.09 7.99
N LEU A 46 0.25 6.20 8.44
CA LEU A 46 -0.97 6.18 9.26
C LEU A 46 -2.18 5.69 8.44
N ILE A 47 -2.36 6.21 7.23
CA ILE A 47 -3.42 5.78 6.30
C ILE A 47 -3.24 4.31 5.92
N SER A 48 -2.01 3.84 5.70
CA SER A 48 -1.75 2.45 5.31
C SER A 48 -1.74 1.46 6.48
N ASP A 49 -2.13 1.88 7.68
CA ASP A 49 -2.14 1.04 8.89
C ASP A 49 -0.77 0.45 9.26
N ASN A 50 0.31 1.09 8.78
CA ASN A 50 1.69 0.74 9.15
C ASN A 50 2.18 1.48 10.40
N LEU A 51 1.39 2.43 10.91
CA LEU A 51 1.73 3.27 12.04
C LEU A 51 0.45 3.62 12.81
N THR A 52 0.51 3.57 14.14
CA THR A 52 -0.59 4.00 15.01
C THR A 52 -0.48 5.50 15.30
N PRO A 53 -1.56 6.28 15.21
CA PRO A 53 -1.56 7.69 15.58
C PRO A 53 -1.33 7.89 17.08
N SER A 54 -0.82 9.05 17.46
CA SER A 54 -0.71 9.47 18.86
C SER A 54 -2.04 10.03 19.40
N LYS A 55 -2.82 10.70 18.52
CA LYS A 55 -4.18 11.16 18.76
C LYS A 55 -4.96 11.14 17.44
N GLY A 56 -6.27 11.18 17.54
CA GLY A 56 -7.15 11.11 16.38
C GLY A 56 -7.24 9.72 15.80
N ARG A 57 -7.83 9.59 14.65
CA ARG A 57 -8.05 8.30 13.98
C ARG A 57 -8.20 8.43 12.48
N VAL A 58 -8.05 7.31 11.79
CA VAL A 58 -8.37 7.17 10.37
C VAL A 58 -9.63 6.33 10.26
N LEU A 59 -10.60 6.79 9.49
CA LEU A 59 -11.88 6.12 9.29
C LEU A 59 -12.06 5.73 7.82
N LEU A 60 -12.69 4.61 7.58
CA LEU A 60 -13.22 4.22 6.28
C LEU A 60 -14.74 4.07 6.41
N ASP A 61 -15.48 4.92 5.67
CA ASP A 61 -16.95 4.98 5.72
C ASP A 61 -17.47 5.05 7.17
N GLY A 62 -16.84 5.90 8.00
CA GLY A 62 -17.19 6.15 9.41
C GLY A 62 -16.73 5.09 10.42
N ARG A 63 -16.00 4.03 9.98
CA ARG A 63 -15.46 2.98 10.85
C ARG A 63 -13.94 3.10 10.98
N GLY A 64 -13.40 2.96 12.19
CA GLY A 64 -11.96 2.97 12.44
C GLY A 64 -11.22 1.90 11.63
N ILE A 65 -10.11 2.26 10.99
CA ILE A 65 -9.30 1.27 10.25
C ILE A 65 -8.68 0.22 11.17
N ASP A 66 -8.42 0.55 12.42
CA ASP A 66 -7.97 -0.35 13.48
C ASP A 66 -9.06 -1.38 13.85
N GLU A 67 -10.33 -0.98 13.87
CA GLU A 67 -11.48 -1.87 14.08
C GLU A 67 -11.68 -2.80 12.87
N LEU A 68 -11.49 -2.29 11.65
CA LEU A 68 -11.60 -3.07 10.41
C LEU A 68 -10.45 -4.07 10.24
N GLY A 69 -9.26 -3.72 10.70
CA GLY A 69 -8.09 -4.58 10.72
C GLY A 69 -7.78 -5.20 9.34
N SER A 70 -7.89 -6.53 9.23
CA SER A 70 -7.58 -7.25 7.99
C SER A 70 -8.52 -6.91 6.83
N GLU A 71 -9.77 -6.50 7.10
CA GLU A 71 -10.71 -6.09 6.05
C GLU A 71 -10.25 -4.80 5.37
N TYR A 72 -9.77 -3.83 6.15
CA TYR A 72 -9.18 -2.61 5.61
C TYR A 72 -7.95 -2.91 4.75
N ARG A 73 -7.03 -3.75 5.25
CA ARG A 73 -5.80 -4.11 4.53
C ARG A 73 -6.04 -4.85 3.20
N LYS A 74 -7.14 -5.57 3.07
CA LYS A 74 -7.55 -6.18 1.77
C LYS A 74 -7.92 -5.12 0.74
N LEU A 75 -8.53 -4.02 1.18
CA LEU A 75 -8.94 -2.91 0.31
C LEU A 75 -7.77 -1.98 -0.06
N LEU A 76 -6.63 -2.13 0.60
CA LEU A 76 -5.47 -1.25 0.42
C LEU A 76 -4.46 -1.84 -0.56
N GLY A 77 -4.09 -1.07 -1.59
CA GLY A 77 -2.90 -1.28 -2.39
C GLY A 77 -1.83 -0.29 -1.95
N TYR A 78 -0.69 -0.78 -1.50
CA TYR A 78 0.37 0.08 -0.98
C TYR A 78 1.72 -0.23 -1.60
N MET A 79 2.36 0.80 -2.13
CA MET A 79 3.72 0.75 -2.65
C MET A 79 4.61 1.74 -1.90
N PRO A 80 5.35 1.31 -0.87
CA PRO A 80 6.26 2.18 -0.13
C PRO A 80 7.48 2.60 -0.98
N GLN A 81 8.07 3.74 -0.63
CA GLN A 81 9.23 4.29 -1.31
C GLN A 81 10.45 3.37 -1.27
N GLN A 82 10.66 2.69 -0.14
CA GLN A 82 11.72 1.69 0.02
C GLN A 82 11.07 0.34 0.32
N GLN A 83 11.34 -0.64 -0.51
CA GLN A 83 10.90 -2.01 -0.27
C GLN A 83 12.06 -2.98 -0.27
N ASN A 84 12.11 -3.80 0.77
CA ASN A 84 12.90 -5.02 0.74
C ASN A 84 12.17 -6.05 -0.13
N ILE A 85 12.55 -6.11 -1.40
CA ILE A 85 12.09 -7.17 -2.29
C ILE A 85 12.82 -8.45 -1.89
N TYR A 86 12.10 -9.57 -1.83
CA TYR A 86 12.67 -10.91 -1.59
C TYR A 86 13.50 -11.35 -2.81
N PRO A 87 14.82 -11.16 -2.85
CA PRO A 87 15.63 -11.33 -4.06
C PRO A 87 15.65 -12.78 -4.55
N GLU A 88 15.45 -13.73 -3.63
CA GLU A 88 15.47 -15.16 -3.93
C GLU A 88 14.17 -15.70 -4.55
N LEU A 89 13.08 -14.96 -4.42
CA LEU A 89 11.81 -15.34 -5.01
C LEU A 89 11.76 -14.97 -6.50
N SER A 90 11.14 -15.83 -7.31
CA SER A 90 10.72 -15.42 -8.64
C SER A 90 9.56 -14.42 -8.54
N LEU A 91 9.37 -13.58 -9.57
CA LEU A 91 8.26 -12.62 -9.62
C LEU A 91 6.92 -13.32 -9.35
N ARG A 92 6.67 -14.47 -9.99
CA ARG A 92 5.46 -15.26 -9.81
C ARG A 92 5.27 -15.67 -8.35
N ARG A 93 6.30 -16.22 -7.69
CA ARG A 93 6.21 -16.62 -6.28
C ARG A 93 5.97 -15.46 -5.34
N PHE A 94 6.64 -14.33 -5.59
CA PHE A 94 6.45 -13.11 -4.84
C PHE A 94 5.00 -12.61 -4.92
N LEU A 95 4.44 -12.53 -6.11
CA LEU A 95 3.07 -12.04 -6.30
C LEU A 95 2.03 -12.99 -5.68
N TYR A 96 2.19 -14.32 -5.81
CA TYR A 96 1.34 -15.27 -5.10
C TYR A 96 1.46 -15.16 -3.58
N PHE A 97 2.66 -14.93 -3.07
CA PHE A 97 2.86 -14.70 -1.64
C PHE A 97 2.10 -13.45 -1.16
N MET A 98 2.23 -12.34 -1.88
CA MET A 98 1.51 -11.11 -1.55
C MET A 98 -0.02 -11.26 -1.67
N ALA A 99 -0.49 -11.97 -2.69
CA ALA A 99 -1.92 -12.31 -2.84
C ALA A 99 -2.44 -13.15 -1.65
N SER A 100 -1.65 -14.11 -1.19
CA SER A 100 -2.02 -14.93 -0.02
C SER A 100 -2.14 -14.13 1.27
N LEU A 101 -1.29 -13.11 1.46
CA LEU A 101 -1.40 -12.19 2.60
C LEU A 101 -2.68 -11.36 2.58
N LYS A 102 -3.22 -11.09 1.38
CA LYS A 102 -4.54 -10.45 1.20
C LYS A 102 -5.71 -11.44 1.32
N GLY A 103 -5.43 -12.74 1.49
CA GLY A 103 -6.44 -13.78 1.63
C GLY A 103 -7.10 -14.21 0.31
N LEU A 104 -6.49 -13.90 -0.86
CA LEU A 104 -7.00 -14.34 -2.15
C LEU A 104 -6.81 -15.86 -2.32
N LYS A 105 -7.81 -16.50 -2.94
CA LYS A 105 -7.66 -17.88 -3.38
C LYS A 105 -6.67 -17.97 -4.55
N LYS A 106 -6.03 -19.14 -4.70
CA LYS A 106 -4.99 -19.32 -5.72
C LYS A 106 -5.48 -19.07 -7.15
N SER A 107 -6.72 -19.41 -7.46
CA SER A 107 -7.33 -19.15 -8.78
C SER A 107 -7.48 -17.65 -9.04
N GLU A 108 -8.07 -16.91 -8.08
CA GLU A 108 -8.27 -15.47 -8.15
C GLU A 108 -6.91 -14.74 -8.26
N ALA A 109 -5.94 -15.14 -7.44
CA ALA A 109 -4.59 -14.61 -7.49
C ALA A 109 -3.90 -14.87 -8.84
N GLY A 110 -4.18 -16.00 -9.50
CA GLY A 110 -3.61 -16.33 -10.81
C GLY A 110 -4.09 -15.38 -11.89
N GLU A 111 -5.39 -15.10 -11.94
CA GLU A 111 -6.01 -14.17 -12.90
C GLU A 111 -5.48 -12.75 -12.71
N ASP A 112 -5.43 -12.28 -11.47
CA ASP A 112 -4.89 -10.97 -11.13
C ASP A 112 -3.41 -10.84 -11.50
N ILE A 113 -2.61 -11.84 -11.18
CA ILE A 113 -1.17 -11.84 -11.50
C ILE A 113 -0.97 -11.75 -13.01
N ASP A 114 -1.65 -12.57 -13.79
CA ASP A 114 -1.52 -12.57 -15.24
C ASP A 114 -1.99 -11.24 -15.86
N HIS A 115 -3.03 -10.62 -15.28
CA HIS A 115 -3.52 -9.31 -15.71
C HIS A 115 -2.51 -8.19 -15.41
N TYR A 116 -2.12 -8.04 -14.14
CA TYR A 116 -1.28 -6.91 -13.72
C TYR A 116 0.17 -7.03 -14.19
N VAL A 117 0.70 -8.24 -14.34
CA VAL A 117 2.05 -8.43 -14.88
C VAL A 117 2.12 -8.03 -16.35
N ARG A 118 1.09 -8.32 -17.15
CA ARG A 118 0.98 -7.82 -18.53
C ARG A 118 0.87 -6.30 -18.58
N MET A 119 0.02 -5.71 -17.71
CA MET A 119 -0.14 -4.25 -17.60
C MET A 119 1.20 -3.55 -17.35
N VAL A 120 2.06 -4.10 -16.51
CA VAL A 120 3.38 -3.52 -16.20
C VAL A 120 4.49 -4.05 -17.12
N LYS A 121 4.19 -4.85 -18.14
CA LYS A 121 5.14 -5.41 -19.12
C LYS A 121 6.29 -6.22 -18.46
N LEU A 122 5.92 -7.20 -17.63
CA LEU A 122 6.83 -8.14 -16.96
C LEU A 122 6.46 -9.62 -17.18
N ASP A 123 5.55 -9.90 -18.10
CA ASP A 123 5.05 -11.24 -18.42
C ASP A 123 6.16 -12.18 -18.87
N ASP A 124 7.11 -11.71 -19.70
CA ASP A 124 8.26 -12.49 -20.18
C ASP A 124 9.25 -12.90 -19.08
N VAL A 125 9.16 -12.30 -17.89
CA VAL A 125 10.12 -12.49 -16.80
C VAL A 125 9.51 -13.04 -15.50
N LEU A 126 8.28 -13.52 -15.56
CA LEU A 126 7.57 -14.09 -14.38
C LEU A 126 8.34 -15.17 -13.63
N GLY A 127 9.12 -15.98 -14.35
CA GLY A 127 9.96 -17.02 -13.76
C GLY A 127 11.29 -16.54 -13.18
N LYS A 128 11.72 -15.32 -13.51
CA LYS A 128 13.02 -14.80 -13.07
C LYS A 128 13.01 -14.35 -11.61
N LYS A 129 14.12 -14.55 -10.92
CA LYS A 129 14.33 -14.07 -9.55
C LYS A 129 14.36 -12.55 -9.50
N LEU A 130 13.73 -11.97 -8.48
CA LEU A 130 13.68 -10.51 -8.27
C LEU A 130 15.05 -9.89 -8.03
N GLY A 131 16.01 -10.66 -7.51
CA GLY A 131 17.39 -10.23 -7.37
C GLY A 131 18.06 -9.83 -8.68
N ALA A 132 17.63 -10.44 -9.81
CA ALA A 132 18.15 -10.15 -11.14
C ALA A 132 17.44 -8.99 -11.85
N PHE A 133 16.45 -8.36 -11.21
CA PHE A 133 15.68 -7.26 -11.80
C PHE A 133 16.44 -5.92 -11.71
N SER A 134 16.36 -5.13 -12.77
CA SER A 134 16.77 -3.73 -12.73
C SER A 134 15.87 -2.92 -11.77
N GLY A 135 16.31 -1.73 -11.37
CA GLY A 135 15.51 -0.84 -10.52
C GLY A 135 14.11 -0.56 -11.07
N GLY A 136 14.01 -0.28 -12.36
CA GLY A 136 12.72 -0.06 -13.03
C GLY A 136 11.85 -1.32 -13.10
N MET A 137 12.44 -2.51 -13.29
CA MET A 137 11.69 -3.77 -13.22
C MET A 137 11.17 -4.03 -11.81
N LYS A 138 11.96 -3.75 -10.79
CA LYS A 138 11.55 -3.87 -9.39
C LYS A 138 10.37 -2.94 -9.09
N GLN A 139 10.45 -1.68 -9.51
CA GLN A 139 9.32 -0.74 -9.35
C GLN A 139 8.05 -1.24 -10.02
N ARG A 140 8.14 -1.73 -11.26
CA ARG A 140 6.98 -2.28 -11.98
C ARG A 140 6.41 -3.53 -11.28
N ALA A 141 7.26 -4.40 -10.73
CA ALA A 141 6.81 -5.54 -9.94
C ALA A 141 6.05 -5.10 -8.68
N LEU A 142 6.48 -4.02 -8.03
CA LEU A 142 5.81 -3.45 -6.86
C LEU A 142 4.48 -2.78 -7.21
N ILE A 143 4.39 -2.14 -8.38
CA ILE A 143 3.11 -1.63 -8.88
C ILE A 143 2.13 -2.79 -9.09
N ALA A 144 2.55 -3.86 -9.76
CA ALA A 144 1.71 -5.04 -9.94
C ALA A 144 1.25 -5.62 -8.58
N GLN A 145 2.17 -5.73 -7.62
CA GLN A 145 1.87 -6.19 -6.25
C GLN A 145 0.84 -5.30 -5.55
N ALA A 146 0.93 -3.98 -5.69
CA ALA A 146 -0.01 -3.06 -5.06
C ALA A 146 -1.42 -3.21 -5.63
N LEU A 147 -1.55 -3.57 -6.92
CA LEU A 147 -2.83 -3.72 -7.62
C LEU A 147 -3.52 -5.06 -7.39
N ILE A 148 -2.79 -6.11 -6.96
CA ILE A 148 -3.37 -7.44 -6.70
C ILE A 148 -4.53 -7.33 -5.69
N GLY A 149 -5.62 -8.01 -6.00
CA GLY A 149 -6.85 -8.00 -5.20
C GLY A 149 -7.74 -6.79 -5.50
N ASN A 150 -7.47 -6.09 -6.59
CA ASN A 150 -8.27 -4.94 -7.04
C ASN A 150 -8.60 -3.95 -5.90
N PRO A 151 -7.59 -3.32 -5.30
CA PRO A 151 -7.78 -2.49 -4.11
C PRO A 151 -8.69 -1.30 -4.38
N GLY A 152 -9.51 -0.94 -3.40
CA GLY A 152 -10.36 0.25 -3.46
C GLY A 152 -9.60 1.54 -3.10
N ILE A 153 -8.44 1.41 -2.46
CA ILE A 153 -7.54 2.51 -2.07
C ILE A 153 -6.13 2.13 -2.55
N LEU A 154 -5.48 3.01 -3.32
CA LEU A 154 -4.14 2.79 -3.87
C LEU A 154 -3.21 3.93 -3.44
#